data_cf375ce638fdca33601ca2d919226717
#
_entry.id   cf375ce638fdca33601ca2d919226717
#
_cell.length_a   1.000
_cell.length_b   1.000
_cell.length_c   1.000
_cell.angle_alpha   90.00
_cell.angle_beta   90.00
_cell.angle_gamma   90.00
#
_symmetry.space_group_name_H-M   'P 1'
#
loop_
_entity.id
_entity.type
_entity.pdbx_description
1 polymer ?
#
loop_
_entity_poly.entity_id
_entity_poly.type
_entity_poly.pdbx_seq_one_letter_code
_entity_poly.pdbx_strand_id
1 'polypeptide(L)'
;YLACLVQLSLIYFYTTINKTGEMWQDGTAVYYMYQLETFLTPIGEWIAQFVGLKLSSLMTLSTLPAQIFASFAILCPLLQPWLRRIALVIFIGFHGVLAISVHIGLFSWVMLAVLIFLLSRQDMDILKNILSRFCDKRYTVFYDRDCGFCHLTARIIKRMDVFSHLTW
;
A
#
# COMPACT_ATOMS: atom_id res chain seq x y z
N TYR A 1 -15.65 5.68 0.37
CA TYR A 1 -14.64 5.31 -0.62
C TYR A 1 -13.93 6.53 -1.20
N LEU A 2 -14.67 7.50 -1.82
CA LEU A 2 -14.08 8.70 -2.42
C LEU A 2 -13.27 9.52 -1.39
N ALA A 3 -13.78 9.71 -0.19
CA ALA A 3 -13.07 10.41 0.88
C ALA A 3 -11.69 9.75 1.20
N CYS A 4 -11.61 8.43 1.21
CA CYS A 4 -10.34 7.73 1.42
C CYS A 4 -9.36 7.99 0.27
N LEU A 5 -9.83 8.01 -0.98
CA LEU A 5 -8.99 8.33 -2.14
C LEU A 5 -8.49 9.77 -2.10
N VAL A 6 -9.36 10.71 -1.75
CA VAL A 6 -8.98 12.13 -1.56
C VAL A 6 -7.94 12.26 -0.46
N GLN A 7 -8.15 11.60 0.67
CA GLN A 7 -7.20 11.65 1.78
C GLN A 7 -5.84 11.05 1.41
N LEU A 8 -5.80 9.92 0.71
CA LEU A 8 -4.56 9.34 0.19
C LEU A 8 -3.83 10.30 -0.76
N SER A 9 -4.56 10.86 -1.72
CA SER A 9 -4.02 11.84 -2.66
C SER A 9 -3.40 13.04 -1.92
N LEU A 10 -4.11 13.60 -0.95
CA LEU A 10 -3.64 14.72 -0.15
C LEU A 10 -2.40 14.37 0.69
N ILE A 11 -2.35 13.19 1.29
CA ILE A 11 -1.18 12.73 2.06
C ILE A 11 0.07 12.78 1.18
N TYR A 12 0.03 12.16 -0.01
CA TYR A 12 1.20 12.13 -0.89
C TYR A 12 1.52 13.48 -1.50
N PHE A 13 0.52 14.26 -1.86
CA PHE A 13 0.71 15.62 -2.34
C PHE A 13 1.41 16.49 -1.31
N TYR A 14 0.87 16.59 -0.08
CA TYR A 14 1.48 17.38 0.98
C TYR A 14 2.85 16.85 1.43
N THR A 15 3.02 15.53 1.48
CA THR A 15 4.31 14.94 1.78
C THR A 15 5.36 15.35 0.76
N THR A 16 4.98 15.47 -0.51
CA THR A 16 5.92 15.85 -1.58
C THR A 16 6.27 17.33 -1.55
N ILE A 17 5.28 18.22 -1.44
CA ILE A 17 5.55 19.66 -1.44
C ILE A 17 6.33 20.13 -0.21
N ASN A 18 6.25 19.38 0.89
CA ASN A 18 7.04 19.67 2.10
C ASN A 18 8.48 19.14 2.05
N LYS A 19 8.87 18.41 1.00
CA LYS A 19 10.25 17.96 0.78
C LYS A 19 11.12 19.05 0.13
N THR A 20 11.27 20.17 0.82
CA THR A 20 11.95 21.37 0.32
C THR A 20 13.40 21.52 0.80
N GLY A 21 13.89 20.60 1.65
CA GLY A 21 15.26 20.64 2.19
C GLY A 21 16.33 20.42 1.12
N GLU A 22 17.53 20.94 1.35
CA GLU A 22 18.68 20.86 0.43
C GLU A 22 18.94 19.42 -0.06
N MET A 23 18.92 18.44 0.84
CA MET A 23 19.14 17.03 0.48
C MET A 23 18.14 16.48 -0.57
N TRP A 24 16.92 17.04 -0.63
CA TRP A 24 15.96 16.69 -1.66
C TRP A 24 16.27 17.37 -2.99
N GLN A 25 16.74 18.62 -2.95
CA GLN A 25 17.11 19.39 -4.13
C GLN A 25 18.41 18.87 -4.76
N ASP A 26 19.39 18.52 -3.93
CA ASP A 26 20.69 17.99 -4.36
C ASP A 26 20.61 16.49 -4.73
N GLY A 27 19.48 15.85 -4.47
CA GLY A 27 19.31 14.43 -4.76
C GLY A 27 20.05 13.50 -3.80
N THR A 28 20.40 13.95 -2.60
CA THR A 28 21.20 13.16 -1.63
C THR A 28 20.39 12.57 -0.48
N ALA A 29 19.07 12.82 -0.41
CA ALA A 29 18.24 12.38 0.72
C ALA A 29 18.26 10.86 0.93
N VAL A 30 18.15 10.05 -0.12
CA VAL A 30 18.21 8.59 -0.03
C VAL A 30 19.61 8.11 0.33
N TYR A 31 20.65 8.79 -0.15
CA TYR A 31 22.03 8.47 0.22
C TYR A 31 22.21 8.60 1.74
N TYR A 32 21.87 9.75 2.32
CA TYR A 32 21.98 9.96 3.77
C TYR A 32 21.06 9.04 4.57
N MET A 33 19.88 8.70 4.07
CA MET A 33 19.02 7.71 4.71
C MET A 33 19.75 6.37 4.91
N TYR A 34 20.48 5.89 3.91
CA TYR A 34 21.27 4.66 4.01
C TYR A 34 22.59 4.80 4.81
N GLN A 35 22.96 5.99 5.24
CA GLN A 35 24.07 6.20 6.18
C GLN A 35 23.63 6.18 7.66
N LEU A 36 22.32 6.18 7.91
CA LEU A 36 21.78 6.13 9.28
C LEU A 36 21.68 4.67 9.76
N GLU A 37 22.81 4.05 10.08
CA GLU A 37 22.93 2.64 10.49
C GLU A 37 21.91 2.24 11.57
N THR A 38 21.63 3.12 12.55
CA THR A 38 20.68 2.88 13.64
C THR A 38 19.25 2.59 13.14
N PHE A 39 18.91 3.06 11.96
CA PHE A 39 17.57 2.91 11.38
C PHE A 39 17.52 1.81 10.31
N LEU A 40 18.64 1.24 9.92
CA LEU A 40 18.66 0.21 8.88
C LEU A 40 18.26 -1.16 9.45
N THR A 41 17.55 -1.92 8.64
CA THR A 41 17.40 -3.36 8.86
C THR A 41 18.64 -4.09 8.34
N PRO A 42 18.89 -5.37 8.68
CA PRO A 42 19.97 -6.14 8.08
C PRO A 42 19.91 -6.18 6.54
N ILE A 43 18.70 -6.17 5.98
CA ILE A 43 18.49 -6.07 4.52
C ILE A 43 18.85 -4.66 4.03
N GLY A 44 18.49 -3.63 4.78
CA GLY A 44 18.85 -2.24 4.48
C GLY A 44 20.36 -2.02 4.47
N GLU A 45 21.09 -2.57 5.45
CA GLU A 45 22.55 -2.54 5.50
C GLU A 45 23.18 -3.25 4.29
N TRP A 46 22.64 -4.40 3.92
CA TRP A 46 23.08 -5.10 2.72
C TRP A 46 22.83 -4.27 1.45
N ILE A 47 21.64 -3.66 1.32
CA ILE A 47 21.30 -2.78 0.19
C ILE A 47 22.24 -1.57 0.16
N ALA A 48 22.56 -0.95 1.31
CA ALA A 48 23.41 0.22 1.43
C ALA A 48 24.80 0.02 0.80
N GLN A 49 25.32 -1.22 0.82
CA GLN A 49 26.60 -1.55 0.20
C GLN A 49 26.60 -1.40 -1.34
N PHE A 50 25.44 -1.54 -1.98
CA PHE A 50 25.28 -1.43 -3.42
C PHE A 50 24.72 -0.09 -3.87
N VAL A 51 24.06 0.64 -2.97
CA VAL A 51 23.44 1.95 -3.27
C VAL A 51 24.48 3.04 -3.17
N GLY A 52 25.26 3.21 -4.23
CA GLY A 52 26.19 4.33 -4.35
C GLY A 52 25.48 5.67 -4.60
N LEU A 53 26.24 6.79 -4.53
CA LEU A 53 25.72 8.15 -4.66
C LEU A 53 24.86 8.37 -5.92
N LYS A 54 25.26 7.80 -7.07
CA LYS A 54 24.51 7.97 -8.33
C LYS A 54 23.13 7.32 -8.28
N LEU A 55 23.04 6.09 -7.74
CA LEU A 55 21.78 5.36 -7.66
C LEU A 55 20.84 6.01 -6.63
N SER A 56 21.36 6.39 -5.47
CA SER A 56 20.58 7.08 -4.44
C SER A 56 20.09 8.45 -4.90
N SER A 57 20.90 9.19 -5.70
CA SER A 57 20.48 10.45 -6.30
C SER A 57 19.32 10.24 -7.28
N LEU A 58 19.40 9.22 -8.14
CA LEU A 58 18.29 8.86 -9.05
C LEU A 58 17.02 8.50 -8.26
N MET A 59 17.14 7.71 -7.20
CA MET A 59 16.02 7.34 -6.33
C MET A 59 15.41 8.57 -5.65
N THR A 60 16.24 9.51 -5.14
CA THR A 60 15.75 10.74 -4.51
C THR A 60 15.00 11.61 -5.51
N LEU A 61 15.59 11.90 -6.66
CA LEU A 61 15.02 12.77 -7.68
C LEU A 61 13.78 12.17 -8.35
N SER A 62 13.70 10.84 -8.46
CA SER A 62 12.50 10.18 -9.00
C SER A 62 11.34 10.09 -8.01
N THR A 63 11.61 10.15 -6.71
CA THR A 63 10.59 10.06 -5.67
C THR A 63 9.58 11.21 -5.75
N LEU A 64 10.04 12.45 -5.95
CA LEU A 64 9.17 13.62 -5.97
C LEU A 64 8.17 13.59 -7.15
N PRO A 65 8.61 13.46 -8.41
CA PRO A 65 7.69 13.42 -9.53
C PRO A 65 6.79 12.17 -9.49
N ALA A 66 7.29 11.02 -9.02
CA ALA A 66 6.49 9.82 -8.88
C ALA A 66 5.35 9.99 -7.86
N GLN A 67 5.61 10.62 -6.70
CA GLN A 67 4.59 10.88 -5.69
C GLN A 67 3.59 11.94 -6.15
N ILE A 68 4.03 13.02 -6.82
CA ILE A 68 3.12 14.02 -7.41
C ILE A 68 2.23 13.36 -8.47
N PHE A 69 2.81 12.67 -9.43
CA PHE A 69 2.04 11.97 -10.46
C PHE A 69 1.01 11.03 -9.83
N ALA A 70 1.43 10.18 -8.88
CA ALA A 70 0.54 9.21 -8.26
C ALA A 70 -0.57 9.88 -7.45
N SER A 71 -0.32 11.00 -6.77
CA SER A 71 -1.36 11.75 -6.04
C SER A 71 -2.47 12.23 -6.96
N PHE A 72 -2.15 12.76 -8.15
CA PHE A 72 -3.14 13.15 -9.14
C PHE A 72 -3.79 11.95 -9.84
N ALA A 73 -3.03 10.90 -10.13
CA ALA A 73 -3.51 9.69 -10.78
C ALA A 73 -4.61 8.97 -9.98
N ILE A 74 -4.56 9.03 -8.64
CA ILE A 74 -5.60 8.48 -7.76
C ILE A 74 -6.99 9.09 -8.06
N LEU A 75 -7.05 10.40 -8.25
CA LEU A 75 -8.30 11.15 -8.40
C LEU A 75 -8.70 11.38 -9.84
N CYS A 76 -7.79 11.22 -10.79
CA CYS A 76 -8.05 11.47 -12.20
C CYS A 76 -9.16 10.54 -12.73
N PRO A 77 -10.27 11.05 -13.28
CA PRO A 77 -11.35 10.22 -13.80
C PRO A 77 -11.01 9.55 -15.14
N LEU A 78 -10.01 10.09 -15.84
CA LEU A 78 -9.59 9.59 -17.14
C LEU A 78 -8.74 8.33 -16.99
N LEU A 79 -8.84 7.41 -17.95
CA LEU A 79 -8.02 6.19 -18.02
C LEU A 79 -8.08 5.32 -16.75
N GLN A 80 -9.17 5.40 -15.96
CA GLN A 80 -9.38 4.47 -14.86
C GLN A 80 -9.81 3.08 -15.39
N PRO A 81 -9.32 1.98 -14.81
CA PRO A 81 -8.54 1.87 -13.56
C PRO A 81 -7.00 1.94 -13.72
N TRP A 82 -6.48 2.14 -14.93
CA TRP A 82 -5.04 2.05 -15.20
C TRP A 82 -4.19 3.02 -14.39
N LEU A 83 -4.63 4.29 -14.28
CA LEU A 83 -3.89 5.29 -13.50
C LEU A 83 -3.79 4.92 -12.02
N ARG A 84 -4.85 4.34 -11.44
CA ARG A 84 -4.80 3.86 -10.05
C ARG A 84 -3.88 2.64 -9.89
N ARG A 85 -3.84 1.75 -10.88
CA ARG A 85 -2.91 0.60 -10.86
C ARG A 85 -1.46 1.07 -10.92
N ILE A 86 -1.15 2.06 -11.75
CA ILE A 86 0.19 2.65 -11.81
C ILE A 86 0.54 3.29 -10.47
N ALA A 87 -0.34 4.11 -9.90
CA ALA A 87 -0.14 4.71 -8.58
C ALA A 87 0.05 3.63 -7.50
N LEU A 88 -0.73 2.54 -7.54
CA LEU A 88 -0.60 1.41 -6.62
C LEU A 88 0.78 0.77 -6.72
N VAL A 89 1.28 0.50 -7.92
CA VAL A 89 2.61 -0.09 -8.14
C VAL A 89 3.70 0.83 -7.61
N ILE A 90 3.62 2.14 -7.90
CA ILE A 90 4.58 3.14 -7.39
C ILE A 90 4.61 3.12 -5.85
N PHE A 91 3.45 3.13 -5.20
CA PHE A 91 3.39 3.20 -3.74
C PHE A 91 3.74 1.87 -3.07
N ILE A 92 3.38 0.73 -3.67
CA ILE A 92 3.84 -0.58 -3.18
C ILE A 92 5.37 -0.65 -3.25
N GLY A 93 5.97 -0.23 -4.35
CA GLY A 93 7.42 -0.18 -4.49
C GLY A 93 8.05 0.74 -3.45
N PHE A 94 7.55 1.95 -3.31
CA PHE A 94 8.05 2.93 -2.36
C PHE A 94 7.97 2.46 -0.90
N HIS A 95 6.78 2.07 -0.44
CA HIS A 95 6.61 1.60 0.95
C HIS A 95 7.19 0.21 1.18
N GLY A 96 7.22 -0.65 0.16
CA GLY A 96 7.86 -1.96 0.23
C GLY A 96 9.37 -1.83 0.48
N VAL A 97 10.05 -0.98 -0.28
CA VAL A 97 11.48 -0.71 -0.05
C VAL A 97 11.71 -0.14 1.35
N LEU A 98 10.91 0.83 1.79
CA LEU A 98 11.02 1.38 3.14
C LEU A 98 10.78 0.32 4.22
N ALA A 99 9.76 -0.55 4.05
CA ALA A 99 9.42 -1.58 5.03
C ALA A 99 10.53 -2.61 5.23
N ILE A 100 11.25 -2.95 4.16
CA ILE A 100 12.33 -3.95 4.23
C ILE A 100 13.70 -3.34 4.57
N SER A 101 13.90 -2.05 4.27
CA SER A 101 15.22 -1.40 4.42
C SER A 101 15.37 -0.62 5.72
N VAL A 102 14.28 -0.08 6.28
CA VAL A 102 14.36 0.90 7.37
C VAL A 102 13.40 0.56 8.51
N HIS A 103 13.90 0.67 9.73
CA HIS A 103 13.13 0.52 10.96
C HIS A 103 12.33 1.80 11.29
N ILE A 104 11.24 2.03 10.58
CA ILE A 104 10.30 3.16 10.82
C ILE A 104 9.00 2.70 11.49
N GLY A 105 9.07 1.63 12.27
CA GLY A 105 7.93 1.06 12.99
C GLY A 105 6.83 0.54 12.04
N LEU A 106 5.58 0.76 12.41
CA LEU A 106 4.42 0.28 11.65
C LEU A 106 4.06 1.16 10.45
N PHE A 107 4.73 2.29 10.24
CA PHE A 107 4.33 3.27 9.22
C PHE A 107 4.18 2.67 7.82
N SER A 108 5.23 2.01 7.32
CA SER A 108 5.21 1.43 5.98
C SER A 108 4.15 0.33 5.83
N TRP A 109 3.95 -0.49 6.86
CA TRP A 109 2.95 -1.56 6.87
C TRP A 109 1.52 -1.01 6.85
N VAL A 110 1.25 0.03 7.64
CA VAL A 110 -0.04 0.73 7.63
C VAL A 110 -0.31 1.34 6.26
N MET A 111 0.70 2.01 5.67
CA MET A 111 0.55 2.59 4.34
C MET A 111 0.30 1.52 3.27
N LEU A 112 1.02 0.39 3.29
CA LEU A 112 0.75 -0.73 2.39
C LEU A 112 -0.68 -1.29 2.55
N ALA A 113 -1.17 -1.42 3.79
CA ALA A 113 -2.54 -1.88 4.03
C ALA A 113 -3.59 -0.90 3.49
N VAL A 114 -3.35 0.41 3.62
CA VAL A 114 -4.27 1.45 3.13
C VAL A 114 -4.33 1.49 1.59
N LEU A 115 -3.29 1.04 0.89
CA LEU A 115 -3.28 0.96 -0.58
C LEU A 115 -4.36 0.03 -1.16
N ILE A 116 -4.97 -0.83 -0.35
CA ILE A 116 -6.13 -1.65 -0.78
C ILE A 116 -7.29 -0.79 -1.33
N PHE A 117 -7.41 0.46 -0.86
CA PHE A 117 -8.43 1.40 -1.36
C PHE A 117 -8.19 1.84 -2.81
N LEU A 118 -7.00 1.62 -3.37
CA LEU A 118 -6.70 1.90 -4.77
C LEU A 118 -7.21 0.80 -5.71
N LEU A 119 -7.47 -0.39 -5.18
CA LEU A 119 -7.97 -1.52 -5.96
C LEU A 119 -9.37 -1.21 -6.50
N SER A 120 -9.56 -1.45 -7.79
CA SER A 120 -10.86 -1.39 -8.44
C SER A 120 -11.65 -2.67 -8.15
N ARG A 121 -12.96 -2.66 -8.47
CA ARG A 121 -13.79 -3.87 -8.37
C ARG A 121 -13.20 -5.02 -9.21
N GLN A 122 -12.71 -4.71 -10.41
CA GLN A 122 -12.08 -5.71 -11.28
C GLN A 122 -10.82 -6.33 -10.64
N ASP A 123 -9.99 -5.51 -9.98
CA ASP A 123 -8.79 -5.99 -9.30
C ASP A 123 -9.15 -6.89 -8.12
N MET A 124 -10.21 -6.55 -7.38
CA MET A 124 -10.74 -7.38 -6.30
C MET A 124 -11.27 -8.71 -6.81
N ASP A 125 -11.95 -8.73 -7.95
CA ASP A 125 -12.44 -9.97 -8.55
C ASP A 125 -11.28 -10.86 -9.03
N ILE A 126 -10.23 -10.29 -9.61
CA ILE A 126 -9.01 -11.01 -9.97
C ILE A 126 -8.34 -11.59 -8.72
N LEU A 127 -8.19 -10.78 -7.67
CA LEU A 127 -7.60 -11.22 -6.40
C LEU A 127 -8.41 -12.37 -5.78
N LYS A 128 -9.74 -12.26 -5.76
CA LYS A 128 -10.64 -13.34 -5.32
C LYS A 128 -10.41 -14.62 -6.10
N ASN A 129 -10.36 -14.54 -7.43
CA ASN A 129 -10.16 -15.71 -8.28
C ASN A 129 -8.80 -16.37 -8.06
N ILE A 130 -7.76 -15.58 -7.79
CA ILE A 130 -6.42 -16.11 -7.46
C ILE A 130 -6.47 -16.80 -6.10
N LEU A 131 -7.00 -16.14 -5.08
CA LEU A 131 -7.04 -16.68 -3.72
C LEU A 131 -7.98 -17.88 -3.59
N SER A 132 -9.09 -17.93 -4.34
CA SER A 132 -9.99 -19.07 -4.35
C SER A 132 -9.35 -20.37 -4.85
N ARG A 133 -8.30 -20.26 -5.68
CA ARG A 133 -7.51 -21.44 -6.13
C ARG A 133 -6.70 -22.06 -4.98
N PHE A 134 -6.34 -21.28 -3.97
CA PHE A 134 -5.61 -21.76 -2.79
C PHE A 134 -6.51 -22.16 -1.64
N CYS A 135 -7.77 -21.74 -1.67
CA CYS A 135 -8.76 -21.96 -0.61
C CYS A 135 -10.02 -22.57 -1.22
N ASP A 136 -10.02 -23.88 -1.46
CA ASP A 136 -11.15 -24.59 -2.11
C ASP A 136 -12.15 -25.18 -1.09
N LYS A 137 -11.92 -24.97 0.21
CA LYS A 137 -12.80 -25.52 1.25
C LYS A 137 -14.01 -24.63 1.46
N ARG A 138 -15.21 -25.23 1.28
CA ARG A 138 -16.48 -24.61 1.65
C ARG A 138 -16.91 -25.10 3.02
N TYR A 139 -17.40 -24.20 3.84
CA TYR A 139 -17.86 -24.50 5.19
C TYR A 139 -19.34 -24.15 5.30
N THR A 140 -20.13 -25.02 5.96
CA THR A 140 -21.53 -24.73 6.29
C THR A 140 -21.58 -24.18 7.71
N VAL A 141 -22.18 -23.02 7.87
CA VAL A 141 -22.35 -22.38 9.18
C VAL A 141 -23.72 -22.71 9.71
N PHE A 142 -23.75 -23.41 10.83
CA PHE A 142 -24.97 -23.68 11.58
C PHE A 142 -25.09 -22.66 12.72
N TYR A 143 -26.22 -22.02 12.84
CA TYR A 143 -26.48 -21.08 13.93
C TYR A 143 -27.94 -21.22 14.41
N ASP A 144 -28.16 -20.91 15.68
CA ASP A 144 -29.49 -20.94 16.29
C ASP A 144 -30.32 -19.75 15.77
N ARG A 145 -31.46 -20.08 15.16
CA ARG A 145 -32.37 -19.10 14.55
C ARG A 145 -33.07 -18.22 15.58
N ASP A 146 -33.29 -18.74 16.79
CA ASP A 146 -34.03 -18.01 17.84
C ASP A 146 -33.12 -17.21 18.76
N CYS A 147 -31.78 -17.31 18.58
CA CYS A 147 -30.77 -16.59 19.34
C CYS A 147 -30.39 -15.27 18.65
N GLY A 148 -30.74 -14.14 19.26
CA GLY A 148 -30.39 -12.81 18.73
C GLY A 148 -28.88 -12.55 18.58
N PHE A 149 -28.07 -13.06 19.51
CA PHE A 149 -26.61 -12.97 19.43
C PHE A 149 -26.05 -13.80 18.28
N CYS A 150 -26.58 -15.02 18.08
CA CYS A 150 -26.18 -15.87 16.95
C CYS A 150 -26.50 -15.22 15.61
N HIS A 151 -27.63 -14.55 15.50
CA HIS A 151 -28.00 -13.77 14.31
C HIS A 151 -27.05 -12.61 14.04
N LEU A 152 -26.67 -11.85 15.08
CA LEU A 152 -25.71 -10.76 14.95
C LEU A 152 -24.35 -11.29 14.46
N THR A 153 -23.87 -12.35 15.10
CA THR A 153 -22.59 -12.99 14.75
C THR A 153 -22.62 -13.53 13.31
N ALA A 154 -23.69 -14.21 12.92
CA ALA A 154 -23.86 -14.71 11.55
C ALA A 154 -23.82 -13.57 10.51
N ARG A 155 -24.48 -12.43 10.79
CA ARG A 155 -24.43 -11.26 9.90
C ARG A 155 -23.03 -10.66 9.76
N ILE A 156 -22.28 -10.60 10.86
CA ILE A 156 -20.89 -10.10 10.84
C ILE A 156 -20.01 -11.03 10.02
N ILE A 157 -20.04 -12.33 10.31
CA ILE A 157 -19.24 -13.33 9.59
C ILE A 157 -19.61 -13.36 8.10
N LYS A 158 -20.90 -13.25 7.75
CA LYS A 158 -21.34 -13.17 6.35
C LYS A 158 -20.78 -11.97 5.61
N ARG A 159 -20.64 -10.81 6.28
CA ARG A 159 -20.00 -9.62 5.69
C ARG A 159 -18.50 -9.78 5.53
N MET A 160 -17.86 -10.58 6.39
CA MET A 160 -16.42 -10.88 6.35
C MET A 160 -16.07 -11.99 5.34
N ASP A 161 -17.06 -12.78 4.90
CA ASP A 161 -16.88 -13.84 3.90
C ASP A 161 -16.74 -13.25 2.49
N VAL A 162 -15.65 -12.57 2.28
CA VAL A 162 -15.31 -11.89 1.00
C VAL A 162 -15.20 -12.90 -0.15
N PHE A 163 -14.86 -14.15 0.14
CA PHE A 163 -14.60 -15.20 -0.85
C PHE A 163 -15.79 -16.12 -1.07
N SER A 164 -16.91 -15.93 -0.35
CA SER A 164 -18.11 -16.75 -0.43
C SER A 164 -17.84 -18.24 -0.17
N HIS A 165 -16.99 -18.52 0.81
CA HIS A 165 -16.66 -19.88 1.25
C HIS A 165 -17.70 -20.45 2.23
N LEU A 166 -18.59 -19.61 2.75
CA LEU A 166 -19.58 -20.00 3.75
C LEU A 166 -20.96 -20.19 3.12
N THR A 167 -21.55 -21.34 3.39
CA THR A 167 -22.98 -21.65 3.11
C THR A 167 -23.79 -21.51 4.41
N TRP A 168 -24.97 -20.91 4.33
CA TRP A 168 -25.80 -20.52 5.48
C TRP A 168 -27.15 -21.24 5.48
#